data_00d0e88a6ec69cdecee866f079f1ef9c
#
_entry.id   00d0e88a6ec69cdecee866f079f1ef9c
#
_cell.length_a   1.000
_cell.length_b   1.000
_cell.length_c   1.000
_cell.angle_alpha   90.00
_cell.angle_beta   90.00
_cell.angle_gamma   90.00
#
_symmetry.space_group_name_H-M   'P 1'
#
loop_
_entity.id
_entity.type
_entity.pdbx_description
1 polymer ?
#
loop_
_entity_poly.entity_id
_entity_poly.type
_entity_poly.pdbx_seq_one_letter_code
_entity_poly.pdbx_strand_id
1 'polypeptide(L)'
;MRSTTMGFAALAVTCVLFAALIIAQQAPMPARDTLPDGPRIFDSSRRGPSGRPIPGPQFRLVPMKGLSHPYALAFLPDGNMLITERPGRIRIVRNGVLDPVPIAGLPAIPNRNLQGLNDIALHPRFAENKWVYFTYYREKAGDKDAAAAVLARGRLDGQAMTEIRDIFVTDTMVAGASAARFVFGRDGKIYLAIGVPLPYSGRAGLATMSDAQDPASYFGKILRLNDDGSVPSDNPFTGRAGYKPELYALGIRNAMAIIVHPETGEIWENENGPQGGDEINIIRAGRNYGWPTISFGRSYTGDLTGESGPVLDQFTAPGMEPPWLFWSPSIGLSGMVFYTGNQFPEWKGSIFVGGLVGEQLQRVVLNAKGLPIRRDSLLAELKQRIREVRQGPDGLLYLLTDEDAGAVLRIEPVRAATAAER
;
A
#
# COMPACT_ATOMS: atom_id res chain seq x y z
N MET A 1 41.95 63.33 2.24
CA MET A 1 40.66 63.08 2.85
C MET A 1 40.40 61.61 2.69
N ARG A 2 40.23 60.88 3.78
CA ARG A 2 40.31 59.40 3.85
C ARG A 2 38.93 58.75 3.50
N SER A 3 38.91 57.82 2.54
CA SER A 3 37.83 56.94 2.21
C SER A 3 37.92 55.67 3.07
N THR A 4 36.88 55.37 3.79
CA THR A 4 36.71 54.14 4.56
C THR A 4 35.81 53.18 3.79
N THR A 5 36.39 52.13 3.23
CA THR A 5 35.72 50.93 2.79
C THR A 5 35.43 50.03 4.00
N MET A 6 34.17 49.77 4.30
CA MET A 6 33.76 48.71 5.22
C MET A 6 33.14 47.58 4.43
N GLY A 7 33.67 46.38 4.65
CA GLY A 7 33.38 45.18 3.90
C GLY A 7 32.05 44.53 4.24
N PHE A 8 31.46 43.98 3.20
CA PHE A 8 30.40 42.97 3.27
C PHE A 8 31.04 41.58 3.35
N ALA A 9 31.09 41.02 4.52
CA ALA A 9 31.46 39.62 4.72
C ALA A 9 30.80 39.09 5.99
N ALA A 10 29.50 38.86 5.97
CA ALA A 10 28.79 38.09 7.01
C ALA A 10 27.34 37.85 6.60
N LEU A 11 27.07 37.03 5.59
CA LEU A 11 25.70 36.48 5.35
C LEU A 11 25.70 35.17 4.56
N ALA A 12 26.73 34.35 4.60
CA ALA A 12 26.81 33.10 3.87
C ALA A 12 26.89 31.84 4.74
N VAL A 13 26.78 31.95 6.06
CA VAL A 13 26.96 30.81 6.97
C VAL A 13 25.64 30.30 7.58
N THR A 14 24.58 31.06 7.50
CA THR A 14 23.29 30.69 8.17
C THR A 14 22.35 29.83 7.36
N CYS A 15 22.51 29.71 6.04
CA CYS A 15 21.62 28.91 5.20
C CYS A 15 22.01 27.42 5.09
N VAL A 16 23.22 27.02 5.50
CA VAL A 16 23.66 25.60 5.40
C VAL A 16 23.21 24.77 6.60
N LEU A 17 22.89 25.39 7.72
CA LEU A 17 22.46 24.70 8.94
C LEU A 17 20.96 24.34 8.97
N PHE A 18 20.14 24.99 8.15
CA PHE A 18 18.69 24.66 8.08
C PHE A 18 18.36 23.54 7.12
N ALA A 19 19.16 23.30 6.09
CA ALA A 19 18.97 22.16 5.17
C ALA A 19 19.37 20.82 5.81
N ALA A 20 20.24 20.82 6.82
CA ALA A 20 20.64 19.62 7.54
C ALA A 20 19.60 19.13 8.57
N LEU A 21 18.61 19.96 8.95
CA LEU A 21 17.62 19.59 9.98
C LEU A 21 16.37 18.91 9.40
N ILE A 22 16.14 18.92 8.10
CA ILE A 22 14.99 18.27 7.46
C ILE A 22 15.32 16.86 6.98
N ILE A 23 16.59 16.51 6.86
CA ILE A 23 17.07 15.12 6.71
C ILE A 23 17.21 14.45 8.10
N ALA A 24 16.97 15.19 9.17
CA ALA A 24 16.88 14.62 10.50
C ALA A 24 15.71 13.64 10.58
N GLN A 25 16.03 12.42 10.13
CA GLN A 25 15.71 11.29 10.95
C GLN A 25 14.23 10.94 11.05
N GLN A 26 13.86 10.06 10.20
CA GLN A 26 13.37 8.87 10.89
C GLN A 26 14.63 8.09 11.34
N ALA A 27 15.21 8.44 12.47
CA ALA A 27 16.00 7.48 13.23
C ALA A 27 15.17 6.22 13.31
N PRO A 28 15.76 5.01 13.14
CA PRO A 28 15.03 3.79 13.35
C PRO A 28 14.36 3.91 14.72
N MET A 29 13.02 3.99 14.71
CA MET A 29 12.29 3.99 15.97
C MET A 29 12.71 2.69 16.67
N PRO A 30 13.05 2.72 17.97
CA PRO A 30 13.45 1.52 18.67
C PRO A 30 12.38 0.46 18.43
N ALA A 31 12.81 -0.76 18.07
CA ALA A 31 11.92 -1.88 17.79
C ALA A 31 10.88 -1.97 18.91
N ARG A 32 9.64 -1.59 18.61
CA ARG A 32 8.54 -1.63 19.56
C ARG A 32 8.03 -3.06 19.59
N ASP A 33 8.56 -3.90 20.43
CA ASP A 33 7.96 -5.21 20.70
C ASP A 33 6.74 -5.03 21.62
N THR A 34 5.67 -4.45 21.06
CA THR A 34 4.37 -4.32 21.73
C THR A 34 3.42 -5.46 21.38
N LEU A 35 3.90 -6.39 20.54
CA LEU A 35 3.12 -7.56 20.16
C LEU A 35 3.07 -8.56 21.32
N PRO A 36 1.91 -9.15 21.60
CA PRO A 36 1.80 -10.20 22.61
C PRO A 36 2.66 -11.41 22.20
N ASP A 37 3.22 -12.13 23.19
CA ASP A 37 3.99 -13.35 22.93
C ASP A 37 3.11 -14.55 22.57
N GLY A 38 1.83 -14.46 22.81
CA GLY A 38 0.84 -15.49 22.50
C GLY A 38 -0.55 -14.90 22.20
N PRO A 39 -1.54 -15.77 22.01
CA PRO A 39 -2.91 -15.34 21.74
C PRO A 39 -3.46 -14.41 22.83
N ARG A 40 -4.04 -13.27 22.43
CA ARG A 40 -4.66 -12.29 23.33
C ARG A 40 -6.06 -11.93 22.85
N ILE A 41 -6.98 -11.75 23.80
CA ILE A 41 -8.37 -11.35 23.52
C ILE A 41 -8.45 -9.81 23.47
N PHE A 42 -9.15 -9.32 22.47
CA PHE A 42 -9.48 -7.93 22.24
C PHE A 42 -10.99 -7.76 22.17
N ASP A 43 -11.45 -6.56 22.50
CA ASP A 43 -12.85 -6.17 22.43
C ASP A 43 -13.03 -5.08 21.37
N SER A 44 -13.90 -5.30 20.41
CA SER A 44 -14.26 -4.31 19.40
C SER A 44 -15.42 -3.40 19.84
N SER A 45 -15.80 -3.41 21.11
CA SER A 45 -16.77 -2.48 21.69
C SER A 45 -16.29 -1.02 21.52
N ARG A 46 -17.24 -0.14 21.30
CA ARG A 46 -16.99 1.29 21.09
C ARG A 46 -17.90 2.15 21.96
N ARG A 47 -17.59 3.42 22.11
CA ARG A 47 -18.48 4.37 22.77
C ARG A 47 -19.35 5.08 21.74
N GLY A 48 -20.66 5.09 22.00
CA GLY A 48 -21.60 5.89 21.22
C GLY A 48 -21.51 7.38 21.55
N PRO A 49 -22.23 8.25 20.81
CA PRO A 49 -22.25 9.70 21.05
C PRO A 49 -22.64 10.09 22.49
N SER A 50 -23.47 9.27 23.16
CA SER A 50 -23.87 9.44 24.56
C SER A 50 -22.84 8.94 25.57
N GLY A 51 -21.65 8.49 25.13
CA GLY A 51 -20.65 7.87 25.98
C GLY A 51 -20.97 6.40 26.39
N ARG A 52 -22.16 5.89 26.04
CA ARG A 52 -22.57 4.52 26.37
C ARG A 52 -21.77 3.50 25.56
N PRO A 53 -21.32 2.40 26.16
CA PRO A 53 -20.71 1.30 25.43
C PRO A 53 -21.68 0.73 24.38
N ILE A 54 -21.20 0.54 23.18
CA ILE A 54 -21.87 -0.23 22.13
C ILE A 54 -21.05 -1.51 21.98
N PRO A 55 -21.59 -2.65 22.39
CA PRO A 55 -20.87 -3.92 22.29
C PRO A 55 -20.45 -4.22 20.85
N GLY A 56 -19.30 -4.82 20.69
CA GLY A 56 -18.81 -5.41 19.47
C GLY A 56 -18.33 -6.83 19.71
N PRO A 57 -18.05 -7.63 18.68
CA PRO A 57 -17.54 -8.96 18.88
C PRO A 57 -16.17 -8.90 19.57
N GLN A 58 -15.97 -9.80 20.53
CA GLN A 58 -14.65 -10.11 21.04
C GLN A 58 -13.93 -11.00 20.04
N PHE A 59 -12.63 -10.77 19.88
CA PHE A 59 -11.79 -11.58 19.02
C PHE A 59 -10.45 -11.89 19.68
N ARG A 60 -9.85 -13.00 19.26
CA ARG A 60 -8.53 -13.43 19.66
C ARG A 60 -7.54 -13.04 18.58
N LEU A 61 -6.48 -12.34 18.94
CA LEU A 61 -5.34 -12.04 18.08
C LEU A 61 -4.25 -13.09 18.30
N VAL A 62 -3.84 -13.76 17.24
CA VAL A 62 -2.79 -14.79 17.28
C VAL A 62 -1.59 -14.29 16.47
N PRO A 63 -0.48 -13.88 17.11
CA PRO A 63 0.71 -13.41 16.43
C PRO A 63 1.59 -14.56 15.96
N MET A 64 2.20 -14.41 14.77
CA MET A 64 3.30 -15.20 14.25
C MET A 64 4.45 -14.26 13.96
N LYS A 65 5.44 -14.25 14.84
CA LYS A 65 6.64 -13.38 14.77
C LYS A 65 7.71 -13.98 13.84
N GLY A 66 8.77 -13.22 13.56
CA GLY A 66 9.96 -13.67 12.81
C GLY A 66 10.06 -13.19 11.38
N LEU A 67 9.26 -12.20 11.02
CA LEU A 67 9.34 -11.48 9.74
C LEU A 67 10.10 -10.16 9.90
N SER A 68 10.54 -9.59 8.78
CA SER A 68 11.17 -8.27 8.74
C SER A 68 10.52 -7.43 7.65
N HIS A 69 9.86 -6.34 8.05
CA HIS A 69 9.10 -5.48 7.14
C HIS A 69 8.24 -6.26 6.14
N PRO A 70 7.36 -7.19 6.59
CA PRO A 70 6.48 -7.90 5.67
C PRO A 70 5.57 -6.91 4.94
N TYR A 71 5.38 -7.12 3.63
CA TYR A 71 4.72 -6.14 2.78
C TYR A 71 3.36 -6.62 2.25
N ALA A 72 3.29 -7.82 1.72
CA ALA A 72 2.06 -8.43 1.21
C ALA A 72 2.04 -9.93 1.44
N LEU A 73 0.85 -10.52 1.40
CA LEU A 73 0.67 -11.96 1.51
C LEU A 73 -0.29 -12.51 0.46
N ALA A 74 -0.04 -13.74 0.02
CA ALA A 74 -0.92 -14.51 -0.85
C ALA A 74 -1.13 -15.91 -0.25
N PHE A 75 -2.40 -16.35 -0.21
CA PHE A 75 -2.75 -17.72 0.22
C PHE A 75 -2.57 -18.70 -0.93
N LEU A 76 -1.89 -19.80 -0.69
CA LEU A 76 -1.83 -20.95 -1.56
C LEU A 76 -3.14 -21.76 -1.47
N PRO A 77 -3.46 -22.59 -2.50
CA PRO A 77 -4.70 -23.38 -2.47
C PRO A 77 -4.81 -24.38 -1.32
N ASP A 78 -3.69 -24.77 -0.73
CA ASP A 78 -3.59 -25.64 0.44
C ASP A 78 -3.69 -24.92 1.78
N GLY A 79 -3.94 -23.60 1.76
CA GLY A 79 -4.03 -22.75 2.95
C GLY A 79 -2.68 -22.23 3.49
N ASN A 80 -1.57 -22.66 2.93
CA ASN A 80 -0.26 -22.07 3.21
C ASN A 80 -0.19 -20.61 2.73
N MET A 81 0.81 -19.84 3.16
CA MET A 81 0.93 -18.42 2.79
C MET A 81 2.32 -18.12 2.23
N LEU A 82 2.37 -17.35 1.15
CA LEU A 82 3.58 -16.65 0.71
C LEU A 82 3.52 -15.23 1.24
N ILE A 83 4.62 -14.74 1.79
CA ILE A 83 4.74 -13.39 2.35
C ILE A 83 5.96 -12.72 1.77
N THR A 84 5.79 -11.54 1.16
CA THR A 84 6.92 -10.72 0.76
C THR A 84 7.45 -9.95 1.96
N GLU A 85 8.77 -9.90 2.08
CA GLU A 85 9.48 -9.00 2.97
C GLU A 85 10.20 -7.94 2.12
N ARG A 86 10.00 -6.66 2.45
CA ARG A 86 10.61 -5.55 1.70
C ARG A 86 12.11 -5.68 1.46
N PRO A 87 12.93 -6.28 2.37
CA PRO A 87 14.33 -6.58 2.12
C PRO A 87 14.62 -7.57 0.97
N GLY A 88 13.62 -7.97 0.18
CA GLY A 88 13.83 -8.80 -1.02
C GLY A 88 13.70 -10.30 -0.81
N ARG A 89 12.91 -10.73 0.18
CA ARG A 89 12.68 -12.15 0.44
C ARG A 89 11.20 -12.50 0.28
N ILE A 90 10.92 -13.67 -0.25
CA ILE A 90 9.61 -14.32 -0.09
C ILE A 90 9.74 -15.37 1.00
N ARG A 91 8.88 -15.26 2.01
CA ARG A 91 8.77 -16.25 3.09
C ARG A 91 7.56 -17.15 2.83
N ILE A 92 7.61 -18.34 3.36
CA ILE A 92 6.47 -19.26 3.30
C ILE A 92 6.07 -19.69 4.70
N VAL A 93 4.76 -19.73 4.93
CA VAL A 93 4.16 -20.28 6.16
C VAL A 93 3.47 -21.58 5.78
N ARG A 94 3.86 -22.68 6.41
CA ARG A 94 3.28 -24.01 6.19
C ARG A 94 2.57 -24.49 7.45
N ASN A 95 1.30 -24.85 7.32
CA ASN A 95 0.49 -25.33 8.45
C ASN A 95 0.54 -24.38 9.66
N GLY A 96 0.56 -23.06 9.41
CA GLY A 96 0.60 -22.05 10.46
C GLY A 96 2.00 -21.80 11.08
N VAL A 97 3.06 -22.40 10.54
CA VAL A 97 4.44 -22.23 11.01
C VAL A 97 5.28 -21.54 9.93
N LEU A 98 6.00 -20.49 10.32
CA LEU A 98 6.92 -19.78 9.44
C LEU A 98 8.14 -20.66 9.17
N ASP A 99 8.37 -20.95 7.88
CA ASP A 99 9.58 -21.66 7.46
C ASP A 99 10.81 -20.75 7.70
N PRO A 100 11.86 -21.25 8.40
CA PRO A 100 13.05 -20.43 8.66
C PRO A 100 13.81 -20.08 7.37
N VAL A 101 13.68 -20.88 6.31
CA VAL A 101 14.39 -20.69 5.04
C VAL A 101 13.49 -19.93 4.06
N PRO A 102 13.91 -18.77 3.52
CA PRO A 102 13.18 -18.07 2.47
C PRO A 102 13.08 -18.89 1.19
N ILE A 103 12.10 -18.56 0.36
CA ILE A 103 12.00 -19.06 -1.03
C ILE A 103 13.23 -18.60 -1.82
N ALA A 104 13.93 -19.52 -2.43
CA ALA A 104 15.13 -19.26 -3.25
C ALA A 104 14.78 -18.73 -4.65
N GLY A 105 15.79 -18.26 -5.40
CA GLY A 105 15.70 -17.96 -6.83
C GLY A 105 15.32 -16.52 -7.18
N LEU A 106 14.95 -15.68 -6.19
CA LEU A 106 14.67 -14.26 -6.46
C LEU A 106 15.93 -13.51 -6.91
N PRO A 107 15.81 -12.49 -7.79
CA PRO A 107 16.90 -11.58 -8.06
C PRO A 107 17.31 -10.81 -6.79
N ALA A 108 18.50 -10.23 -6.78
CA ALA A 108 18.87 -9.28 -5.73
C ALA A 108 17.97 -8.05 -5.78
N ILE A 109 17.24 -7.79 -4.71
CA ILE A 109 16.32 -6.67 -4.59
C ILE A 109 16.82 -5.74 -3.49
N PRO A 110 17.25 -4.53 -3.83
CA PRO A 110 17.72 -3.58 -2.83
C PRO A 110 16.56 -3.03 -2.01
N ASN A 111 16.79 -2.86 -0.71
CA ASN A 111 15.84 -2.24 0.22
C ASN A 111 16.32 -0.83 0.57
N ARG A 112 15.80 0.19 -0.10
CA ARG A 112 16.16 1.59 0.13
C ARG A 112 14.93 2.49 0.05
N ASN A 113 14.84 3.47 0.94
CA ASN A 113 13.80 4.50 0.88
C ASN A 113 12.37 3.94 0.65
N LEU A 114 12.03 2.83 1.29
CA LEU A 114 10.77 2.09 1.13
C LEU A 114 10.61 1.36 -0.22
N GLN A 115 11.57 1.46 -1.13
CA GLN A 115 11.68 0.56 -2.28
C GLN A 115 12.11 -0.82 -1.81
N GLY A 116 11.83 -1.85 -2.59
CA GLY A 116 12.15 -3.23 -2.24
C GLY A 116 11.21 -4.19 -2.94
N LEU A 117 11.02 -5.36 -2.34
CA LEU A 117 10.00 -6.32 -2.76
C LEU A 117 8.65 -5.89 -2.18
N ASN A 118 7.66 -5.66 -3.04
CA ASN A 118 6.37 -5.14 -2.65
C ASN A 118 5.27 -6.21 -2.70
N ASP A 119 4.39 -6.15 -3.67
CA ASP A 119 3.18 -6.97 -3.72
C ASP A 119 3.41 -8.38 -4.26
N ILE A 120 2.49 -9.29 -3.96
CA ILE A 120 2.50 -10.68 -4.42
C ILE A 120 1.07 -11.18 -4.64
N ALA A 121 0.86 -11.88 -5.75
CA ALA A 121 -0.40 -12.58 -6.02
C ALA A 121 -0.15 -13.86 -6.80
N LEU A 122 -1.05 -14.83 -6.62
CA LEU A 122 -1.08 -16.02 -7.46
C LEU A 122 -1.84 -15.72 -8.76
N HIS A 123 -1.41 -16.35 -9.85
CA HIS A 123 -2.21 -16.39 -11.07
C HIS A 123 -3.60 -17.00 -10.80
N PRO A 124 -4.69 -16.52 -11.40
CA PRO A 124 -6.03 -17.09 -11.19
C PRO A 124 -6.12 -18.60 -11.44
N ARG A 125 -5.27 -19.15 -12.34
CA ARG A 125 -5.13 -20.59 -12.60
C ARG A 125 -3.85 -21.17 -11.98
N PHE A 126 -3.49 -20.75 -10.77
CA PHE A 126 -2.26 -21.20 -10.10
C PHE A 126 -2.19 -22.72 -9.91
N ALA A 127 -3.32 -23.36 -9.65
CA ALA A 127 -3.37 -24.81 -9.50
C ALA A 127 -2.79 -25.54 -10.73
N GLU A 128 -2.96 -24.97 -11.93
CA GLU A 128 -2.51 -25.52 -13.20
C GLU A 128 -1.07 -25.11 -13.54
N ASN A 129 -0.75 -23.82 -13.36
CA ASN A 129 0.45 -23.22 -13.95
C ASN A 129 1.54 -22.83 -12.93
N LYS A 130 1.23 -22.80 -11.64
CA LYS A 130 2.13 -22.43 -10.54
C LYS A 130 2.73 -21.03 -10.66
N TRP A 131 2.18 -20.14 -11.50
CA TRP A 131 2.66 -18.77 -11.63
C TRP A 131 2.35 -17.95 -10.39
N VAL A 132 3.38 -17.29 -9.86
CA VAL A 132 3.34 -16.27 -8.82
C VAL A 132 3.83 -14.97 -9.42
N TYR A 133 3.09 -13.90 -9.20
CA TYR A 133 3.42 -12.56 -9.65
C TYR A 133 3.87 -11.73 -8.45
N PHE A 134 4.83 -10.83 -8.67
CA PHE A 134 5.31 -9.94 -7.63
C PHE A 134 5.83 -8.64 -8.22
N THR A 135 5.75 -7.56 -7.45
CA THR A 135 6.33 -6.27 -7.81
C THR A 135 7.56 -5.98 -6.97
N TYR A 136 8.54 -5.34 -7.58
CA TYR A 136 9.75 -4.92 -6.89
C TYR A 136 10.38 -3.69 -7.56
N TYR A 137 11.37 -3.11 -6.90
CA TYR A 137 12.17 -2.03 -7.48
C TYR A 137 13.55 -2.54 -7.86
N ARG A 138 13.95 -2.23 -9.11
CA ARG A 138 15.26 -2.58 -9.65
C ARG A 138 16.11 -1.32 -9.74
N GLU A 139 17.25 -1.30 -9.03
CA GLU A 139 18.21 -0.19 -9.09
C GLU A 139 18.74 0.04 -10.51
N LYS A 140 18.99 1.28 -10.83
CA LYS A 140 19.74 1.67 -12.04
C LYS A 140 21.21 1.35 -11.84
N ALA A 141 21.83 0.69 -12.82
CA ALA A 141 23.26 0.44 -12.81
C ALA A 141 24.05 1.76 -12.67
N GLY A 142 24.89 1.84 -11.64
CA GLY A 142 25.72 3.03 -11.36
C GLY A 142 24.99 4.18 -10.64
N ASP A 143 23.69 4.06 -10.35
CA ASP A 143 22.90 5.06 -9.63
C ASP A 143 21.93 4.41 -8.65
N LYS A 144 22.41 4.22 -7.42
CA LYS A 144 21.66 3.54 -6.35
C LYS A 144 20.44 4.32 -5.85
N ASP A 145 20.33 5.60 -6.19
CA ASP A 145 19.20 6.45 -5.78
C ASP A 145 18.07 6.49 -6.83
N ALA A 146 18.24 5.77 -7.94
CA ALA A 146 17.23 5.66 -8.98
C ALA A 146 16.85 4.19 -9.21
N ALA A 147 15.55 3.92 -9.28
CA ALA A 147 15.03 2.58 -9.50
C ALA A 147 13.82 2.57 -10.44
N ALA A 148 13.67 1.50 -11.21
CA ALA A 148 12.48 1.21 -12.00
C ALA A 148 11.52 0.36 -11.19
N ALA A 149 10.22 0.62 -11.31
CA ALA A 149 9.20 -0.31 -10.83
C ALA A 149 9.06 -1.48 -11.83
N VAL A 150 9.02 -2.68 -11.30
CA VAL A 150 8.97 -3.93 -12.07
C VAL A 150 7.79 -4.77 -11.61
N LEU A 151 7.04 -5.33 -12.56
CA LEU A 151 6.15 -6.45 -12.34
C LEU A 151 6.81 -7.69 -12.96
N ALA A 152 7.04 -8.71 -12.14
CA ALA A 152 7.62 -9.97 -12.56
C ALA A 152 6.67 -11.14 -12.27
N ARG A 153 6.90 -12.26 -12.92
CA ARG A 153 6.31 -13.55 -12.57
C ARG A 153 7.34 -14.65 -12.56
N GLY A 154 7.11 -15.68 -11.77
CA GLY A 154 7.92 -16.89 -11.72
C GLY A 154 7.07 -18.08 -11.33
N ARG A 155 7.56 -19.30 -11.53
CA ARG A 155 6.89 -20.51 -11.09
C ARG A 155 7.33 -20.88 -9.69
N LEU A 156 6.39 -21.19 -8.82
CA LEU A 156 6.70 -21.75 -7.50
C LEU A 156 6.93 -23.27 -7.65
N ASP A 157 8.15 -23.69 -7.36
CA ASP A 157 8.55 -25.09 -7.36
C ASP A 157 9.19 -25.45 -6.01
N GLY A 158 8.41 -26.09 -5.14
CA GLY A 158 8.82 -26.45 -3.78
C GLY A 158 9.25 -25.24 -2.94
N GLN A 159 10.56 -25.05 -2.74
CA GLN A 159 11.17 -23.96 -1.96
C GLN A 159 11.89 -22.95 -2.86
N ALA A 160 11.58 -22.91 -4.15
CA ALA A 160 12.23 -22.00 -5.09
C ALA A 160 11.23 -21.34 -6.05
N MET A 161 11.57 -20.13 -6.48
CA MET A 161 10.99 -19.48 -7.65
C MET A 161 11.88 -19.77 -8.86
N THR A 162 11.29 -20.33 -9.89
CA THR A 162 11.95 -20.65 -11.17
C THR A 162 11.33 -19.88 -12.32
N GLU A 163 11.97 -19.89 -13.49
CA GLU A 163 11.48 -19.22 -14.71
C GLU A 163 11.09 -17.74 -14.50
N ILE A 164 11.79 -17.04 -13.60
CA ILE A 164 11.48 -15.64 -13.28
C ILE A 164 11.69 -14.78 -14.52
N ARG A 165 10.68 -13.94 -14.82
CA ARG A 165 10.71 -12.97 -15.91
C ARG A 165 10.07 -11.67 -15.49
N ASP A 166 10.74 -10.56 -15.81
CA ASP A 166 10.13 -9.24 -15.78
C ASP A 166 9.17 -9.14 -16.95
N ILE A 167 7.90 -8.92 -16.69
CA ILE A 167 6.86 -8.80 -17.71
C ILE A 167 6.44 -7.35 -17.95
N PHE A 168 6.78 -6.45 -17.03
CA PHE A 168 6.63 -5.01 -17.18
C PHE A 168 7.72 -4.30 -16.38
N VAL A 169 8.28 -3.23 -16.97
CA VAL A 169 9.30 -2.37 -16.34
C VAL A 169 9.02 -0.93 -16.74
N THR A 170 9.01 -0.01 -15.78
CA THR A 170 8.88 1.41 -16.10
C THR A 170 10.09 1.91 -16.90
N ASP A 171 9.88 2.74 -17.90
CA ASP A 171 10.92 3.35 -18.73
C ASP A 171 11.56 4.57 -18.05
N THR A 172 10.89 5.17 -17.10
CA THR A 172 11.40 6.25 -16.24
C THR A 172 11.72 5.67 -14.86
N MET A 173 12.71 6.25 -14.20
CA MET A 173 13.14 5.85 -12.87
C MET A 173 12.51 6.74 -11.81
N VAL A 174 12.50 6.26 -10.58
CA VAL A 174 12.03 6.98 -9.40
C VAL A 174 13.11 7.02 -8.32
N ALA A 175 13.27 8.15 -7.66
CA ALA A 175 13.97 8.25 -6.38
C ALA A 175 12.95 8.38 -5.25
N GLY A 176 13.21 7.75 -4.10
CA GLY A 176 12.30 7.79 -2.96
C GLY A 176 11.27 6.67 -2.95
N ALA A 177 10.31 6.78 -2.04
CA ALA A 177 9.26 5.78 -1.87
C ALA A 177 8.21 5.91 -2.97
N SER A 178 7.81 4.77 -3.52
CA SER A 178 6.66 4.65 -4.42
C SER A 178 6.08 3.26 -4.20
N ALA A 179 4.77 3.13 -4.11
CA ALA A 179 4.12 1.83 -4.05
C ALA A 179 3.94 1.26 -5.45
N ALA A 180 4.05 -0.07 -5.55
CA ALA A 180 3.68 -0.84 -6.74
C ALA A 180 2.78 -1.99 -6.29
N ARG A 181 1.47 -1.79 -6.36
CA ARG A 181 0.44 -2.74 -5.95
C ARG A 181 -0.33 -3.25 -7.16
N PHE A 182 -0.77 -4.50 -7.14
CA PHE A 182 -1.54 -5.03 -8.27
C PHE A 182 -2.58 -6.05 -7.84
N VAL A 183 -3.57 -6.27 -8.72
CA VAL A 183 -4.59 -7.29 -8.56
C VAL A 183 -4.97 -7.86 -9.92
N PHE A 184 -5.37 -9.13 -9.96
CA PHE A 184 -6.07 -9.70 -11.11
C PHE A 184 -7.54 -9.33 -11.07
N GLY A 185 -8.03 -8.63 -12.10
CA GLY A 185 -9.44 -8.36 -12.30
C GLY A 185 -10.22 -9.62 -12.68
N ARG A 186 -11.56 -9.56 -12.64
CA ARG A 186 -12.43 -10.68 -13.10
C ARG A 186 -12.30 -10.96 -14.60
N ASP A 187 -11.79 -9.99 -15.36
CA ASP A 187 -11.45 -10.11 -16.78
C ASP A 187 -10.11 -10.85 -17.02
N GLY A 188 -9.45 -11.31 -15.96
CA GLY A 188 -8.15 -11.98 -16.00
C GLY A 188 -6.99 -11.05 -16.31
N LYS A 189 -7.20 -9.72 -16.37
CA LYS A 189 -6.14 -8.73 -16.57
C LYS A 189 -5.52 -8.31 -15.25
N ILE A 190 -4.30 -7.82 -15.32
CA ILE A 190 -3.58 -7.25 -14.19
C ILE A 190 -3.86 -5.74 -14.14
N TYR A 191 -4.33 -5.26 -13.00
CA TYR A 191 -4.44 -3.85 -12.69
C TYR A 191 -3.27 -3.49 -11.77
N LEU A 192 -2.30 -2.74 -12.30
CA LEU A 192 -1.06 -2.38 -11.63
C LEU A 192 -1.06 -0.89 -11.29
N ALA A 193 -1.06 -0.57 -10.02
CA ALA A 193 -0.93 0.79 -9.50
C ALA A 193 0.55 1.11 -9.26
N ILE A 194 1.02 2.23 -9.81
CA ILE A 194 2.37 2.75 -9.57
C ILE A 194 2.24 4.17 -9.02
N GLY A 195 2.69 4.39 -7.79
CA GLY A 195 2.64 5.70 -7.14
C GLY A 195 3.68 6.68 -7.66
N VAL A 196 3.51 7.96 -7.36
CA VAL A 196 4.54 8.99 -7.56
C VAL A 196 5.61 8.91 -6.47
N PRO A 197 6.84 9.48 -6.68
CA PRO A 197 7.91 9.45 -5.68
C PRO A 197 7.57 10.27 -4.43
N LEU A 198 7.93 9.74 -3.26
CA LEU A 198 7.76 10.36 -1.95
C LEU A 198 9.00 10.15 -1.07
N PRO A 199 9.71 11.20 -0.59
CA PRO A 199 9.57 12.59 -1.01
C PRO A 199 10.09 12.83 -2.44
N TYR A 200 9.68 13.95 -3.01
CA TYR A 200 10.18 14.37 -4.32
C TYR A 200 11.68 14.72 -4.25
N SER A 201 12.49 14.20 -5.16
CA SER A 201 13.95 14.37 -5.13
C SER A 201 14.45 15.61 -5.88
N GLY A 202 13.65 16.21 -6.77
CA GLY A 202 14.06 17.31 -7.64
C GLY A 202 15.12 16.94 -8.70
N ARG A 203 15.54 15.68 -8.80
CA ARG A 203 16.58 15.24 -9.76
C ARG A 203 16.01 15.18 -11.17
N ALA A 204 16.71 15.84 -12.12
CA ALA A 204 16.32 15.80 -13.52
C ALA A 204 16.34 14.37 -14.09
N GLY A 205 15.34 14.05 -14.92
CA GLY A 205 15.19 12.74 -15.55
C GLY A 205 14.62 11.63 -14.66
N LEU A 206 14.20 11.97 -13.43
CA LEU A 206 13.44 11.07 -12.55
C LEU A 206 11.98 11.52 -12.49
N ALA A 207 11.11 10.57 -12.16
CA ALA A 207 9.69 10.83 -11.98
C ALA A 207 9.44 11.86 -10.86
N THR A 208 8.36 12.62 -10.98
CA THR A 208 7.94 13.70 -10.10
C THR A 208 6.48 13.53 -9.68
N MET A 209 5.97 14.37 -8.81
CA MET A 209 4.54 14.38 -8.46
C MET A 209 3.64 14.73 -9.65
N SER A 210 4.11 15.60 -10.56
CA SER A 210 3.35 16.02 -11.74
C SER A 210 3.18 14.91 -12.76
N ASP A 211 4.03 13.88 -12.73
CA ASP A 211 3.89 12.69 -13.57
C ASP A 211 2.51 12.04 -13.45
N ALA A 212 1.82 12.20 -12.33
CA ALA A 212 0.46 11.69 -12.17
C ALA A 212 -0.53 12.24 -13.21
N GLN A 213 -0.30 13.46 -13.71
CA GLN A 213 -1.09 14.08 -14.77
C GLN A 213 -0.49 13.94 -16.18
N ASP A 214 0.78 13.51 -16.30
CA ASP A 214 1.42 13.28 -17.60
C ASP A 214 1.00 11.92 -18.17
N PRO A 215 0.27 11.86 -19.30
CA PRO A 215 -0.14 10.60 -19.91
C PRO A 215 1.02 9.81 -20.54
N ALA A 216 2.20 10.42 -20.71
CA ALA A 216 3.40 9.75 -21.17
C ALA A 216 4.21 9.09 -20.05
N SER A 217 3.81 9.25 -18.79
CA SER A 217 4.43 8.63 -17.62
C SER A 217 3.63 7.46 -17.06
N TYR A 218 4.33 6.48 -16.48
CA TYR A 218 3.71 5.37 -15.75
C TYR A 218 3.47 5.69 -14.26
N PHE A 219 4.05 6.76 -13.73
CA PHE A 219 3.93 7.12 -12.31
C PHE A 219 2.64 7.89 -12.03
N GLY A 220 2.02 7.58 -10.90
CA GLY A 220 0.71 8.12 -10.54
C GLY A 220 -0.44 7.58 -11.40
N LYS A 221 -0.38 6.30 -11.73
CA LYS A 221 -1.30 5.63 -12.66
C LYS A 221 -1.81 4.30 -12.14
N ILE A 222 -2.95 3.90 -12.67
CA ILE A 222 -3.36 2.49 -12.75
C ILE A 222 -3.13 2.03 -14.18
N LEU A 223 -2.35 0.98 -14.37
CA LEU A 223 -2.12 0.31 -15.65
C LEU A 223 -2.99 -0.94 -15.74
N ARG A 224 -3.38 -1.35 -16.96
CA ARG A 224 -4.05 -2.61 -17.21
C ARG A 224 -3.29 -3.41 -18.25
N LEU A 225 -2.87 -4.63 -17.86
CA LEU A 225 -1.99 -5.50 -18.63
C LEU A 225 -2.61 -6.90 -18.78
N ASN A 226 -2.23 -7.60 -19.83
CA ASN A 226 -2.43 -9.04 -19.91
C ASN A 226 -1.53 -9.76 -18.87
N ASP A 227 -1.78 -11.04 -18.62
CA ASP A 227 -1.02 -11.86 -17.69
C ASP A 227 0.45 -12.09 -18.11
N ASP A 228 0.77 -11.85 -19.38
CA ASP A 228 2.12 -11.88 -19.92
C ASP A 228 2.83 -10.50 -19.97
N GLY A 229 2.15 -9.45 -19.51
CA GLY A 229 2.63 -8.06 -19.51
C GLY A 229 2.32 -7.28 -20.80
N SER A 230 1.75 -7.91 -21.82
CA SER A 230 1.35 -7.22 -23.05
C SER A 230 0.15 -6.30 -22.83
N VAL A 231 -0.04 -5.35 -23.74
CA VAL A 231 -1.13 -4.37 -23.66
C VAL A 231 -2.44 -4.97 -24.19
N PRO A 232 -3.53 -4.93 -23.40
CA PRO A 232 -4.87 -5.26 -23.91
C PRO A 232 -5.31 -4.27 -25.00
N SER A 233 -5.87 -4.79 -26.10
CA SER A 233 -6.32 -3.95 -27.23
C SER A 233 -7.50 -3.04 -26.89
N ASP A 234 -8.23 -3.35 -25.83
CA ASP A 234 -9.41 -2.64 -25.35
C ASP A 234 -9.10 -1.67 -24.20
N ASN A 235 -7.81 -1.34 -23.95
CA ASN A 235 -7.46 -0.31 -22.98
C ASN A 235 -7.95 1.08 -23.41
N PRO A 236 -8.37 1.94 -22.47
CA PRO A 236 -9.08 3.19 -22.77
C PRO A 236 -8.24 4.23 -23.54
N PHE A 237 -6.92 4.08 -23.51
CA PHE A 237 -6.00 5.03 -24.17
C PHE A 237 -5.24 4.42 -25.34
N THR A 238 -5.52 3.18 -25.72
CA THR A 238 -4.91 2.52 -26.89
C THR A 238 -5.13 3.33 -28.16
N GLY A 239 -4.05 3.60 -28.90
CA GLY A 239 -4.07 4.39 -30.13
C GLY A 239 -4.20 5.90 -29.95
N ARG A 240 -4.28 6.40 -28.69
CA ARG A 240 -4.33 7.83 -28.40
C ARG A 240 -2.92 8.44 -28.41
N ALA A 241 -2.66 9.39 -29.30
CA ALA A 241 -1.36 10.06 -29.38
C ALA A 241 -0.97 10.74 -28.06
N GLY A 242 0.27 10.56 -27.61
CA GLY A 242 0.81 11.12 -26.37
C GLY A 242 0.45 10.33 -25.10
N TYR A 243 -0.33 9.25 -25.22
CA TYR A 243 -0.70 8.38 -24.09
C TYR A 243 0.04 7.06 -24.18
N LYS A 244 0.50 6.55 -23.03
CA LYS A 244 0.95 5.16 -22.91
C LYS A 244 -0.25 4.23 -23.07
N PRO A 245 -0.17 3.18 -23.90
CA PRO A 245 -1.31 2.29 -24.17
C PRO A 245 -1.67 1.37 -22.96
N GLU A 246 -0.77 1.20 -21.99
CA GLU A 246 -0.99 0.44 -20.77
C GLU A 246 -1.91 1.16 -19.79
N LEU A 247 -2.10 2.48 -19.91
CA LEU A 247 -2.85 3.27 -18.94
C LEU A 247 -4.31 2.86 -18.87
N TYR A 248 -4.83 2.76 -17.64
CA TYR A 248 -6.24 2.55 -17.35
C TYR A 248 -6.87 3.76 -16.66
N ALA A 249 -6.14 4.38 -15.72
CA ALA A 249 -6.56 5.59 -15.01
C ALA A 249 -5.35 6.45 -14.63
N LEU A 250 -5.58 7.76 -14.44
CA LEU A 250 -4.56 8.77 -14.13
C LEU A 250 -4.84 9.46 -12.79
N GLY A 251 -3.86 10.22 -12.30
CA GLY A 251 -4.06 11.13 -11.16
C GLY A 251 -4.07 10.42 -9.81
N ILE A 252 -3.34 9.32 -9.68
CA ILE A 252 -3.14 8.56 -8.45
C ILE A 252 -1.88 9.07 -7.74
N ARG A 253 -1.94 9.31 -6.43
CA ARG A 253 -0.76 9.71 -5.68
C ARG A 253 0.12 8.52 -5.31
N ASN A 254 -0.36 7.60 -4.49
CA ASN A 254 0.41 6.46 -4.01
C ASN A 254 -0.51 5.37 -3.49
N ALA A 255 -1.01 4.54 -4.39
CA ALA A 255 -1.91 3.44 -4.06
C ALA A 255 -1.23 2.42 -3.14
N MET A 256 -1.80 2.20 -1.98
CA MET A 256 -1.31 1.27 -0.96
C MET A 256 -2.04 -0.06 -0.96
N ALA A 257 -3.22 -0.12 -1.56
CA ALA A 257 -3.94 -1.34 -1.91
C ALA A 257 -4.72 -1.14 -3.20
N ILE A 258 -4.87 -2.22 -3.95
CA ILE A 258 -5.78 -2.33 -5.09
C ILE A 258 -6.47 -3.68 -5.01
N ILE A 259 -7.79 -3.70 -5.05
CA ILE A 259 -8.60 -4.89 -4.83
C ILE A 259 -9.79 -4.95 -5.79
N VAL A 260 -10.39 -6.12 -5.90
CA VAL A 260 -11.64 -6.33 -6.65
C VAL A 260 -12.81 -6.36 -5.69
N HIS A 261 -13.84 -5.55 -5.96
CA HIS A 261 -15.08 -5.60 -5.20
C HIS A 261 -15.73 -6.99 -5.33
N PRO A 262 -16.08 -7.67 -4.23
CA PRO A 262 -16.46 -9.09 -4.26
C PRO A 262 -17.77 -9.36 -5.01
N GLU A 263 -18.66 -8.39 -5.10
CA GLU A 263 -19.95 -8.56 -5.79
C GLU A 263 -19.92 -7.98 -7.20
N THR A 264 -19.50 -6.71 -7.35
CA THR A 264 -19.58 -5.99 -8.64
C THR A 264 -18.42 -6.30 -9.59
N GLY A 265 -17.25 -6.70 -9.06
CA GLY A 265 -16.03 -6.89 -9.85
C GLY A 265 -15.29 -5.58 -10.18
N GLU A 266 -15.78 -4.44 -9.69
CA GLU A 266 -15.11 -3.14 -9.85
C GLU A 266 -13.73 -3.16 -9.17
N ILE A 267 -12.81 -2.41 -9.74
CA ILE A 267 -11.49 -2.18 -9.15
C ILE A 267 -11.60 -1.05 -8.13
N TRP A 268 -11.19 -1.33 -6.92
CA TRP A 268 -11.08 -0.35 -5.85
C TRP A 268 -9.63 -0.20 -5.44
N GLU A 269 -9.21 1.00 -5.13
CA GLU A 269 -7.89 1.26 -4.58
C GLU A 269 -7.98 2.18 -3.36
N ASN A 270 -6.94 2.19 -2.53
CA ASN A 270 -6.73 3.23 -1.55
C ASN A 270 -5.35 3.83 -1.68
N GLU A 271 -5.23 5.11 -1.36
CA GLU A 271 -3.96 5.82 -1.45
C GLU A 271 -3.71 6.75 -0.26
N ASN A 272 -2.43 7.08 -0.05
CA ASN A 272 -2.04 8.03 0.97
C ASN A 272 -2.12 9.45 0.44
N GLY A 273 -2.74 10.35 1.19
CA GLY A 273 -2.66 11.79 1.03
C GLY A 273 -1.52 12.43 1.81
N PRO A 274 -1.16 13.70 1.54
CA PRO A 274 -0.17 14.43 2.32
C PRO A 274 -0.81 15.08 3.56
N GLN A 275 -0.41 14.70 4.77
CA GLN A 275 -0.92 15.27 6.04
C GLN A 275 -2.45 15.37 6.14
N GLY A 276 -3.16 14.40 5.57
CA GLY A 276 -4.61 14.35 5.38
C GLY A 276 -4.91 13.87 3.98
N GLY A 277 -6.20 13.62 3.67
CA GLY A 277 -6.62 13.23 2.34
C GLY A 277 -6.14 11.85 1.89
N ASP A 278 -5.94 10.90 2.82
CA ASP A 278 -5.94 9.49 2.44
C ASP A 278 -7.29 9.16 1.81
N GLU A 279 -7.34 8.35 0.77
CA GLU A 279 -8.54 8.16 -0.04
C GLU A 279 -8.83 6.69 -0.31
N ILE A 280 -10.10 6.38 -0.55
CA ILE A 280 -10.54 5.18 -1.27
C ILE A 280 -11.24 5.62 -2.55
N ASN A 281 -10.84 5.05 -3.67
CA ASN A 281 -11.35 5.35 -5.00
C ASN A 281 -11.94 4.11 -5.68
N ILE A 282 -13.01 4.30 -6.45
CA ILE A 282 -13.57 3.28 -7.36
C ILE A 282 -13.01 3.55 -8.74
N ILE A 283 -12.12 2.68 -9.20
CA ILE A 283 -11.33 2.91 -10.41
C ILE A 283 -12.12 2.55 -11.67
N ARG A 284 -12.25 3.51 -12.57
CA ARG A 284 -12.95 3.39 -13.86
C ARG A 284 -12.03 3.70 -15.03
N ALA A 285 -12.27 3.01 -16.15
CA ALA A 285 -11.52 3.19 -17.37
C ALA A 285 -11.49 4.65 -17.84
N GLY A 286 -10.32 5.16 -18.15
CA GLY A 286 -10.12 6.48 -18.73
C GLY A 286 -10.30 7.67 -17.77
N ARG A 287 -10.51 7.42 -16.47
CA ARG A 287 -10.75 8.48 -15.48
C ARG A 287 -9.48 9.02 -14.87
N ASN A 288 -9.56 10.26 -14.37
CA ASN A 288 -8.50 11.00 -13.71
C ASN A 288 -8.92 11.30 -12.26
N TYR A 289 -8.15 10.84 -11.28
CA TYR A 289 -8.41 10.98 -9.84
C TYR A 289 -7.75 12.21 -9.22
N GLY A 290 -7.13 13.04 -10.05
CA GLY A 290 -6.87 14.45 -9.77
C GLY A 290 -5.55 14.80 -9.12
N TRP A 291 -4.80 13.85 -8.51
CA TRP A 291 -3.50 14.18 -7.94
C TRP A 291 -2.52 14.73 -9.01
N PRO A 292 -1.72 15.80 -8.76
CA PRO A 292 -1.72 16.68 -7.58
C PRO A 292 -2.64 17.90 -7.71
N THR A 293 -3.48 18.00 -8.75
CA THR A 293 -4.33 19.16 -9.03
C THR A 293 -5.42 19.33 -7.98
N ILE A 294 -6.03 18.23 -7.52
CA ILE A 294 -6.96 18.22 -6.39
C ILE A 294 -6.42 17.35 -5.27
N SER A 295 -6.67 17.73 -4.02
CA SER A 295 -6.29 16.95 -2.84
C SER A 295 -7.09 17.37 -1.62
N PHE A 296 -7.36 16.43 -0.72
CA PHE A 296 -7.98 16.63 0.59
C PHE A 296 -6.92 16.70 1.71
N GLY A 297 -5.64 16.68 1.36
CA GLY A 297 -4.51 16.78 2.27
C GLY A 297 -3.91 18.19 2.33
N ARG A 298 -2.83 18.31 3.10
CA ARG A 298 -2.06 19.55 3.27
C ARG A 298 -0.63 19.35 2.82
N SER A 299 0.03 20.41 2.33
CA SER A 299 1.46 20.39 2.06
C SER A 299 2.26 20.08 3.34
N TYR A 300 3.35 19.31 3.21
CA TYR A 300 4.26 19.03 4.32
C TYR A 300 5.00 20.27 4.83
N THR A 301 5.14 21.30 4.00
CA THR A 301 5.80 22.57 4.34
C THR A 301 4.81 23.62 4.86
N GLY A 302 3.50 23.35 4.78
CA GLY A 302 2.46 24.30 5.13
C GLY A 302 2.17 25.36 4.07
N ASP A 303 2.87 25.31 2.92
CA ASP A 303 2.66 26.25 1.82
C ASP A 303 1.32 26.02 1.13
N LEU A 304 0.66 27.10 0.75
CA LEU A 304 -0.58 27.08 -0.01
C LEU A 304 -0.37 27.07 -1.52
N THR A 305 0.89 27.26 -1.98
CA THR A 305 1.23 27.52 -3.37
C THR A 305 1.53 26.27 -4.20
N GLY A 306 1.60 25.11 -3.59
CA GLY A 306 1.87 23.83 -4.29
C GLY A 306 3.31 23.60 -4.74
N GLU A 307 4.28 24.45 -4.36
CA GLU A 307 5.70 24.26 -4.73
C GLU A 307 6.30 22.95 -4.17
N SER A 308 5.78 22.48 -3.04
CA SER A 308 6.19 21.24 -2.36
C SER A 308 5.06 20.22 -2.16
N GLY A 309 3.92 20.43 -2.85
CA GLY A 309 2.73 19.59 -2.70
C GLY A 309 1.58 20.06 -3.58
N PRO A 310 0.38 19.52 -3.37
CA PRO A 310 -0.81 19.92 -4.12
C PRO A 310 -1.20 21.37 -3.82
N VAL A 311 -1.90 22.00 -4.77
CA VAL A 311 -2.58 23.27 -4.51
C VAL A 311 -3.63 23.01 -3.42
N LEU A 312 -3.51 23.71 -2.30
CA LEU A 312 -4.42 23.55 -1.18
C LEU A 312 -5.79 24.17 -1.49
N ASP A 313 -6.82 23.63 -0.80
CA ASP A 313 -8.22 24.07 -0.91
C ASP A 313 -8.85 23.85 -2.30
N GLN A 314 -8.23 23.05 -3.17
CA GLN A 314 -8.83 22.63 -4.41
C GLN A 314 -9.31 21.16 -4.31
N PHE A 315 -10.58 20.97 -3.97
CA PHE A 315 -11.18 19.65 -3.76
C PHE A 315 -11.86 19.08 -5.00
N THR A 316 -12.07 19.88 -6.03
CA THR A 316 -12.70 19.47 -7.28
C THR A 316 -12.09 20.20 -8.47
N ALA A 317 -12.03 19.52 -9.62
CA ALA A 317 -11.69 20.14 -10.91
C ALA A 317 -12.48 19.44 -12.03
N PRO A 318 -12.77 20.14 -13.14
CA PRO A 318 -13.47 19.55 -14.27
C PRO A 318 -12.74 18.32 -14.83
N GLY A 319 -13.46 17.21 -15.01
CA GLY A 319 -12.90 15.96 -15.55
C GLY A 319 -12.10 15.12 -14.57
N MET A 320 -12.09 15.50 -13.30
CA MET A 320 -11.46 14.73 -12.21
C MET A 320 -12.52 14.11 -11.31
N GLU A 321 -12.28 12.85 -10.92
CA GLU A 321 -13.17 12.08 -10.06
C GLU A 321 -12.85 12.39 -8.58
N PRO A 322 -13.85 12.72 -7.75
CA PRO A 322 -13.64 12.84 -6.32
C PRO A 322 -13.48 11.45 -5.68
N PRO A 323 -12.82 11.34 -4.53
CA PRO A 323 -12.73 10.08 -3.80
C PRO A 323 -14.11 9.60 -3.33
N TRP A 324 -14.29 8.29 -3.29
CA TRP A 324 -15.47 7.67 -2.68
C TRP A 324 -15.51 7.88 -1.16
N LEU A 325 -14.32 7.87 -0.50
CA LEU A 325 -14.15 8.16 0.92
C LEU A 325 -12.76 8.75 1.15
N PHE A 326 -12.63 9.72 2.05
CA PHE A 326 -11.34 10.26 2.44
C PHE A 326 -11.18 10.39 3.97
N TRP A 327 -9.93 10.50 4.42
CA TRP A 327 -9.56 10.71 5.82
C TRP A 327 -8.89 12.06 6.04
N SER A 328 -9.34 12.77 7.07
CA SER A 328 -8.67 13.97 7.59
C SER A 328 -8.84 14.00 9.11
N PRO A 329 -7.74 13.83 9.87
CA PRO A 329 -6.36 13.59 9.42
C PRO A 329 -6.16 12.21 8.76
N SER A 330 -5.06 12.06 8.01
CA SER A 330 -4.61 10.79 7.47
C SER A 330 -4.27 9.79 8.57
N ILE A 331 -4.50 8.51 8.31
CA ILE A 331 -4.01 7.40 9.14
C ILE A 331 -2.88 6.62 8.45
N GLY A 332 -2.49 7.04 7.23
CA GLY A 332 -1.53 6.33 6.39
C GLY A 332 -2.11 5.01 5.92
N LEU A 333 -3.17 5.07 5.09
CA LEU A 333 -3.85 3.88 4.57
C LEU A 333 -2.87 2.88 3.96
N SER A 334 -3.17 1.60 4.09
CA SER A 334 -2.35 0.51 3.58
C SER A 334 -3.23 -0.62 3.05
N GLY A 335 -2.90 -1.90 3.30
CA GLY A 335 -3.70 -3.03 2.84
C GLY A 335 -5.19 -2.86 3.11
N MET A 336 -6.02 -3.33 2.18
CA MET A 336 -7.48 -3.19 2.22
C MET A 336 -8.16 -4.48 1.78
N VAL A 337 -9.30 -4.81 2.41
CA VAL A 337 -10.12 -5.95 2.02
C VAL A 337 -11.60 -5.71 2.32
N PHE A 338 -12.49 -6.19 1.44
CA PHE A 338 -13.90 -6.41 1.77
C PHE A 338 -14.03 -7.70 2.57
N TYR A 339 -14.60 -7.64 3.76
CA TYR A 339 -14.83 -8.83 4.57
C TYR A 339 -16.10 -9.56 4.09
N THR A 340 -15.93 -10.75 3.57
CA THR A 340 -17.01 -11.61 3.07
C THR A 340 -17.18 -12.89 3.89
N GLY A 341 -16.29 -13.10 4.88
CA GLY A 341 -16.28 -14.28 5.72
C GLY A 341 -17.50 -14.41 6.64
N ASN A 342 -17.69 -15.60 7.20
CA ASN A 342 -18.78 -15.90 8.11
C ASN A 342 -18.30 -16.05 9.58
N GLN A 343 -16.99 -15.90 9.83
CA GLN A 343 -16.43 -16.03 11.19
C GLN A 343 -16.84 -14.87 12.10
N PHE A 344 -17.10 -13.70 11.51
CA PHE A 344 -17.61 -12.50 12.18
C PHE A 344 -18.83 -11.96 11.40
N PRO A 345 -20.04 -12.48 11.65
CA PRO A 345 -21.24 -12.06 10.93
C PRO A 345 -21.49 -10.55 10.94
N GLU A 346 -21.15 -9.88 12.06
CA GLU A 346 -21.33 -8.43 12.24
C GLU A 346 -20.32 -7.59 11.42
N TRP A 347 -19.29 -8.23 10.90
CA TRP A 347 -18.27 -7.59 10.05
C TRP A 347 -18.53 -7.76 8.56
N LYS A 348 -19.42 -8.70 8.20
CA LYS A 348 -19.72 -9.02 6.80
C LYS A 348 -20.15 -7.78 6.02
N GLY A 349 -19.58 -7.59 4.84
CA GLY A 349 -19.82 -6.41 3.99
C GLY A 349 -19.08 -5.14 4.41
N SER A 350 -18.30 -5.17 5.50
CA SER A 350 -17.43 -4.05 5.87
C SER A 350 -16.12 -4.06 5.08
N ILE A 351 -15.51 -2.88 4.93
CA ILE A 351 -14.14 -2.77 4.44
C ILE A 351 -13.21 -2.68 5.65
N PHE A 352 -12.10 -3.42 5.62
CA PHE A 352 -11.02 -3.27 6.59
C PHE A 352 -9.80 -2.68 5.90
N VAL A 353 -9.19 -1.67 6.54
CA VAL A 353 -7.99 -1.00 6.06
C VAL A 353 -6.94 -0.91 7.16
N GLY A 354 -5.69 -1.12 6.83
CA GLY A 354 -4.58 -0.90 7.74
C GLY A 354 -4.23 0.58 7.83
N GLY A 355 -3.74 1.02 8.98
CA GLY A 355 -3.17 2.35 9.21
C GLY A 355 -1.70 2.25 9.59
N LEU A 356 -0.82 2.86 8.81
CA LEU A 356 0.61 2.90 9.08
C LEU A 356 0.97 3.99 10.10
N VAL A 357 0.42 5.18 9.92
CA VAL A 357 0.64 6.33 10.81
C VAL A 357 -0.32 6.29 11.98
N GLY A 358 -1.56 5.85 11.73
CA GLY A 358 -2.58 5.66 12.77
C GLY A 358 -2.34 4.45 13.65
N GLU A 359 -1.40 3.55 13.30
CA GLU A 359 -1.02 2.35 14.06
C GLU A 359 -2.25 1.53 14.48
N GLN A 360 -3.16 1.26 13.54
CA GLN A 360 -4.44 0.63 13.82
C GLN A 360 -4.95 -0.19 12.63
N LEU A 361 -5.89 -1.08 12.90
CA LEU A 361 -6.81 -1.61 11.92
C LEU A 361 -8.08 -0.76 11.96
N GLN A 362 -8.56 -0.28 10.83
CA GLN A 362 -9.83 0.44 10.78
C GLN A 362 -10.87 -0.33 9.98
N ARG A 363 -12.08 -0.42 10.53
CA ARG A 363 -13.25 -0.98 9.88
C ARG A 363 -14.14 0.15 9.36
N VAL A 364 -14.43 0.16 8.08
CA VAL A 364 -15.44 1.03 7.44
C VAL A 364 -16.74 0.23 7.31
N VAL A 365 -17.76 0.65 8.02
CA VAL A 365 -19.08 0.02 7.99
C VAL A 365 -19.93 0.66 6.90
N LEU A 366 -20.52 -0.19 6.06
CA LEU A 366 -21.37 0.22 4.96
C LEU A 366 -22.85 -0.02 5.31
N ASN A 367 -23.75 0.80 4.75
CA ASN A 367 -25.18 0.52 4.77
C ASN A 367 -25.57 -0.41 3.60
N ALA A 368 -26.87 -0.76 3.51
CA ALA A 368 -27.41 -1.62 2.47
C ALA A 368 -27.25 -1.07 1.03
N LYS A 369 -26.94 0.23 0.88
CA LYS A 369 -26.65 0.87 -0.42
C LYS A 369 -25.15 0.93 -0.73
N GLY A 370 -24.28 0.29 0.08
CA GLY A 370 -22.84 0.34 -0.07
C GLY A 370 -22.21 1.68 0.33
N LEU A 371 -22.94 2.59 1.02
CA LEU A 371 -22.39 3.87 1.45
C LEU A 371 -21.73 3.76 2.83
N PRO A 372 -20.60 4.44 3.08
CA PRO A 372 -19.92 4.42 4.37
C PRO A 372 -20.74 5.19 5.40
N ILE A 373 -21.04 4.56 6.53
CA ILE A 373 -21.81 5.15 7.62
C ILE A 373 -21.03 5.30 8.93
N ARG A 374 -19.90 4.60 9.06
CA ARG A 374 -19.10 4.63 10.27
C ARG A 374 -17.72 4.06 10.03
N ARG A 375 -16.76 4.53 10.81
CA ARG A 375 -15.41 3.98 10.93
C ARG A 375 -15.17 3.57 12.38
N ASP A 376 -14.71 2.34 12.59
CA ASP A 376 -14.36 1.80 13.91
C ASP A 376 -12.84 1.55 13.94
N SER A 377 -12.13 2.07 14.94
CA SER A 377 -10.70 1.80 15.17
C SER A 377 -10.55 0.55 16.00
N LEU A 378 -9.72 -0.38 15.55
CA LEU A 378 -9.39 -1.64 16.22
C LEU A 378 -7.89 -1.74 16.40
N LEU A 379 -7.43 -2.40 17.46
CA LEU A 379 -6.01 -2.72 17.70
C LEU A 379 -5.08 -1.51 17.88
N ALA A 380 -5.61 -0.29 18.09
CA ALA A 380 -4.79 0.91 18.29
C ALA A 380 -3.88 0.82 19.52
N GLU A 381 -4.28 0.02 20.53
CA GLU A 381 -3.49 -0.24 21.73
C GLU A 381 -2.22 -1.06 21.47
N LEU A 382 -2.11 -1.75 20.32
CA LEU A 382 -0.91 -2.46 19.92
C LEU A 382 0.20 -1.50 19.45
N LYS A 383 -0.16 -0.31 19.01
CA LYS A 383 0.77 0.68 18.44
C LYS A 383 1.66 0.06 17.36
N GLN A 384 1.06 -0.72 16.48
CA GLN A 384 1.71 -1.39 15.36
C GLN A 384 1.28 -0.76 14.04
N ARG A 385 2.22 -0.52 13.17
CA ARG A 385 1.96 -0.09 11.79
C ARG A 385 1.39 -1.28 11.02
N ILE A 386 0.12 -1.22 10.65
CA ILE A 386 -0.52 -2.29 9.89
C ILE A 386 -0.27 -2.05 8.39
N ARG A 387 0.50 -2.95 7.76
CA ARG A 387 0.91 -2.86 6.35
C ARG A 387 -0.06 -3.54 5.40
N GLU A 388 -0.61 -4.67 5.77
CA GLU A 388 -1.47 -5.49 4.91
C GLU A 388 -2.66 -6.00 5.68
N VAL A 389 -3.78 -6.13 5.00
CA VAL A 389 -5.02 -6.73 5.52
C VAL A 389 -5.56 -7.67 4.46
N ARG A 390 -5.66 -8.95 4.77
CA ARG A 390 -6.22 -9.98 3.87
C ARG A 390 -7.23 -10.84 4.59
N GLN A 391 -8.23 -11.32 3.87
CA GLN A 391 -9.08 -12.40 4.33
C GLN A 391 -8.52 -13.73 3.86
N GLY A 392 -8.35 -14.67 4.79
CA GLY A 392 -7.92 -16.02 4.49
C GLY A 392 -9.05 -16.89 3.93
N PRO A 393 -8.71 -18.04 3.32
CA PRO A 393 -9.70 -19.01 2.84
C PRO A 393 -10.58 -19.60 3.96
N ASP A 394 -10.11 -19.52 5.19
CA ASP A 394 -10.83 -19.88 6.42
C ASP A 394 -11.84 -18.80 6.89
N GLY A 395 -11.92 -17.68 6.19
CA GLY A 395 -12.79 -16.54 6.52
C GLY A 395 -12.30 -15.68 7.68
N LEU A 396 -11.04 -15.87 8.13
CA LEU A 396 -10.40 -15.03 9.14
C LEU A 396 -9.69 -13.84 8.49
N LEU A 397 -9.38 -12.81 9.28
CA LEU A 397 -8.54 -11.70 8.85
C LEU A 397 -7.08 -11.94 9.27
N TYR A 398 -6.18 -11.63 8.35
CA TYR A 398 -4.73 -11.69 8.52
C TYR A 398 -4.14 -10.31 8.25
N LEU A 399 -3.33 -9.83 9.19
CA LEU A 399 -2.66 -8.54 9.10
C LEU A 399 -1.15 -8.77 9.05
N LEU A 400 -0.43 -7.88 8.36
CA LEU A 400 1.03 -7.79 8.45
C LEU A 400 1.40 -6.48 9.15
N THR A 401 2.39 -6.53 10.04
CA THR A 401 2.94 -5.32 10.66
C THR A 401 4.17 -4.83 9.89
N ASP A 402 4.34 -3.50 9.73
CA ASP A 402 5.49 -2.91 9.02
C ASP A 402 6.59 -2.52 10.01
N GLU A 403 7.20 -3.53 10.62
CA GLU A 403 8.23 -3.37 11.63
C GLU A 403 9.47 -4.23 11.30
N ASP A 404 10.63 -3.86 11.86
CA ASP A 404 11.85 -4.68 11.80
C ASP A 404 11.60 -6.07 12.41
N ALA A 405 10.88 -6.11 13.54
CA ALA A 405 10.36 -7.32 14.16
C ALA A 405 8.91 -7.55 13.71
N GLY A 406 8.71 -7.77 12.42
CA GLY A 406 7.39 -7.92 11.80
C GLY A 406 6.71 -9.25 12.13
N ALA A 407 5.39 -9.25 11.98
CA ALA A 407 4.55 -10.41 12.28
C ALA A 407 3.35 -10.52 11.34
N VAL A 408 2.82 -11.73 11.25
CA VAL A 408 1.42 -11.97 10.85
C VAL A 408 0.55 -11.95 12.10
N LEU A 409 -0.55 -11.23 12.08
CA LEU A 409 -1.55 -11.20 13.14
C LEU A 409 -2.84 -11.80 12.59
N ARG A 410 -3.23 -12.99 13.10
CA ARG A 410 -4.49 -13.63 12.71
C ARG A 410 -5.58 -13.26 13.71
N ILE A 411 -6.72 -12.80 13.21
CA ILE A 411 -7.90 -12.44 14.00
C ILE A 411 -8.89 -13.59 13.96
N GLU A 412 -9.16 -14.17 15.13
CA GLU A 412 -10.06 -15.32 15.33
C GLU A 412 -11.24 -14.95 16.22
N PRO A 413 -12.43 -15.51 16.01
CA PRO A 413 -13.53 -15.33 16.96
C PRO A 413 -13.22 -15.99 18.32
N VAL A 414 -13.63 -15.34 19.40
CA VAL A 414 -13.66 -15.98 20.71
C VAL A 414 -14.84 -16.95 20.72
N ARG A 415 -14.55 -18.25 20.69
CA ARG A 415 -15.59 -19.29 20.83
C ARG A 415 -16.04 -19.31 22.28
N ALA A 416 -17.35 -19.32 22.51
CA ALA A 416 -17.87 -19.65 23.83
C ALA A 416 -17.37 -21.05 24.22
N ALA A 417 -16.82 -21.19 25.43
CA ALA A 417 -16.42 -22.52 25.94
C ALA A 417 -17.60 -23.47 25.81
N THR A 418 -17.41 -24.55 25.10
CA THR A 418 -18.44 -25.60 24.99
C THR A 418 -18.68 -26.21 26.37
N ALA A 419 -19.92 -26.60 26.65
CA ALA A 419 -20.30 -27.20 27.93
C ALA A 419 -19.47 -28.44 28.33
N ALA A 420 -18.65 -28.96 27.40
CA ALA A 420 -17.73 -30.09 27.63
C ALA A 420 -16.36 -29.68 28.19
N GLU A 421 -16.04 -28.36 28.20
CA GLU A 421 -14.77 -27.80 28.72
C GLU A 421 -14.94 -27.12 30.10
N ARG A 422 -16.12 -27.23 30.74
CA ARG A 422 -16.41 -26.71 32.09
C ARG A 422 -16.34 -27.81 33.14
#